data_c52667f20592e21d67daad234fcf0b95
#
_entry.id   c52667f20592e21d67daad234fcf0b95
#
_cell.length_a   1.000
_cell.length_b   1.000
_cell.length_c   1.000
_cell.angle_alpha   90.00
_cell.angle_beta   90.00
_cell.angle_gamma   90.00
#
_symmetry.space_group_name_H-M   'P 1'
#
loop_
_entity.id
_entity.type
_entity.pdbx_description
1 polymer ?
#
loop_
_entity_poly.entity_id
_entity_poly.type
_entity_poly.pdbx_seq_one_letter_code
_entity_poly.pdbx_strand_id
1 'polypeptide(L)'
;MRIASRPLLLLGSLLATSLGCAGARVSVTADTAKYPISFSGAIRDRGGVLHATPTLQKVGGFVATRTSVGLAYSTISLPGTWDVSEEINRQVQAAGGEAVINFRLAVTGSCTVLNNFFLLNALPIWPGCAPLEATGDIVVRAGVPRD
;
A
#
# COMPACT_ATOMS: atom_id res chain seq x y z
N MET A 1 55.49 9.19 11.00
CA MET A 1 54.75 8.03 10.44
C MET A 1 53.28 8.20 10.80
N ARG A 2 52.51 8.97 10.01
CA ARG A 2 51.07 9.25 10.24
C ARG A 2 50.36 9.34 8.88
N ILE A 3 50.16 8.20 8.23
CA ILE A 3 49.33 8.12 7.00
C ILE A 3 48.69 6.74 6.97
N ALA A 4 47.49 6.56 7.54
CA ALA A 4 46.64 5.41 7.24
C ALA A 4 45.18 5.54 7.66
N SER A 5 44.70 6.67 8.20
CA SER A 5 43.32 6.74 8.72
C SER A 5 42.28 7.40 7.81
N ARG A 6 42.72 8.08 6.75
CA ARG A 6 41.81 8.80 5.84
C ARG A 6 41.01 7.93 4.85
N PRO A 7 41.53 6.82 4.27
CA PRO A 7 40.73 6.02 3.34
C PRO A 7 39.61 5.23 4.03
N LEU A 8 39.77 4.87 5.31
CA LEU A 8 38.78 4.09 6.04
C LEU A 8 37.51 4.90 6.35
N LEU A 9 37.67 6.22 6.62
CA LEU A 9 36.54 7.12 6.85
C LEU A 9 35.75 7.41 5.57
N LEU A 10 36.42 7.50 4.42
CA LEU A 10 35.75 7.68 3.13
C LEU A 10 34.99 6.44 2.68
N LEU A 11 35.52 5.24 2.94
CA LEU A 11 34.80 3.98 2.66
C LEU A 11 33.55 3.82 3.54
N GLY A 12 33.64 4.19 4.81
CA GLY A 12 32.50 4.16 5.74
C GLY A 12 31.37 5.12 5.35
N SER A 13 31.70 6.32 4.85
CA SER A 13 30.70 7.26 4.39
C SER A 13 30.04 6.87 3.07
N LEU A 14 30.74 6.20 2.16
CA LEU A 14 30.17 5.67 0.92
C LEU A 14 29.21 4.50 1.15
N LEU A 15 29.51 3.62 2.12
CA LEU A 15 28.60 2.54 2.49
C LEU A 15 27.32 3.06 3.18
N ALA A 16 27.41 4.12 3.96
CA ALA A 16 26.24 4.71 4.65
C ALA A 16 25.26 5.37 3.69
N THR A 17 25.70 5.89 2.55
CA THR A 17 24.82 6.53 1.55
C THR A 17 24.07 5.55 0.66
N SER A 18 24.54 4.29 0.55
CA SER A 18 23.87 3.26 -0.25
C SER A 18 22.72 2.57 0.47
N LEU A 19 22.55 2.77 1.78
CA LEU A 19 21.47 2.20 2.59
C LEU A 19 20.17 3.04 2.59
N GLY A 20 20.14 4.15 1.88
CA GLY A 20 19.15 5.22 2.02
C GLY A 20 17.80 5.04 1.33
N CYS A 21 17.50 3.92 0.66
CA CYS A 21 16.22 3.78 -0.07
C CYS A 21 15.62 2.38 -0.05
N ALA A 22 15.80 1.60 0.99
CA ALA A 22 15.06 0.36 1.17
C ALA A 22 13.65 0.68 1.70
N GLY A 23 12.79 1.21 0.84
CA GLY A 23 11.37 1.41 1.16
C GLY A 23 10.67 0.06 1.38
N ALA A 24 9.57 0.08 2.13
CA ALA A 24 8.73 -1.09 2.35
C ALA A 24 8.34 -1.72 1.01
N ARG A 25 8.72 -2.98 0.77
CA ARG A 25 8.32 -3.74 -0.41
C ARG A 25 7.14 -4.62 -0.05
N VAL A 26 5.94 -4.09 -0.26
CA VAL A 26 4.71 -4.88 -0.15
C VAL A 26 4.15 -5.05 -1.55
N SER A 27 3.96 -6.28 -1.97
CA SER A 27 3.21 -6.61 -3.18
C SER A 27 1.74 -6.66 -2.82
N VAL A 28 0.94 -5.82 -3.44
CA VAL A 28 -0.52 -5.85 -3.29
C VAL A 28 -1.09 -6.57 -4.50
N THR A 29 -1.89 -7.60 -4.26
CA THR A 29 -2.55 -8.40 -5.30
C THR A 29 -4.06 -8.34 -5.13
N ALA A 30 -4.77 -8.60 -6.22
CA ALA A 30 -6.22 -8.71 -6.26
C ALA A 30 -6.63 -9.83 -7.22
N ASP A 31 -5.92 -10.96 -7.17
CA ASP A 31 -5.99 -12.02 -8.18
C ASP A 31 -7.33 -12.76 -8.18
N THR A 32 -8.01 -12.81 -7.03
CA THR A 32 -9.33 -13.46 -6.87
C THR A 32 -10.48 -12.47 -6.73
N ALA A 33 -10.24 -11.20 -7.09
CA ALA A 33 -11.29 -10.19 -7.09
C ALA A 33 -12.35 -10.50 -8.16
N LYS A 34 -13.61 -10.58 -7.72
CA LYS A 34 -14.76 -10.83 -8.61
C LYS A 34 -15.21 -9.58 -9.35
N TYR A 35 -14.88 -8.42 -8.78
CA TYR A 35 -15.27 -7.10 -9.29
C TYR A 35 -14.08 -6.40 -9.92
N PRO A 36 -14.28 -5.69 -11.03
CA PRO A 36 -13.21 -4.92 -11.68
C PRO A 36 -12.70 -3.81 -10.78
N ILE A 37 -11.39 -3.59 -10.82
CA ILE A 37 -10.68 -2.56 -10.06
C ILE A 37 -9.99 -1.63 -11.05
N SER A 38 -10.12 -0.33 -10.85
CA SER A 38 -9.47 0.68 -11.67
C SER A 38 -8.78 1.74 -10.81
N PHE A 39 -7.56 2.10 -11.18
CA PHE A 39 -6.82 3.21 -10.59
C PHE A 39 -7.29 4.58 -11.08
N SER A 40 -8.15 4.59 -12.10
CA SER A 40 -8.76 5.80 -12.65
C SER A 40 -10.25 5.90 -12.31
N GLY A 41 -10.87 7.03 -12.65
CA GLY A 41 -12.32 7.24 -12.52
C GLY A 41 -13.16 6.53 -13.59
N ALA A 42 -12.61 5.54 -14.29
CA ALA A 42 -13.28 4.84 -15.36
C ALA A 42 -13.02 3.33 -15.32
N ILE A 43 -13.96 2.54 -15.79
CA ILE A 43 -13.86 1.09 -15.95
C ILE A 43 -14.19 0.68 -17.37
N ARG A 44 -13.62 -0.46 -17.81
CA ARG A 44 -14.05 -1.14 -19.03
C ARG A 44 -14.91 -2.33 -18.66
N ASP A 45 -16.04 -2.48 -19.33
CA ASP A 45 -16.85 -3.67 -19.20
C ASP A 45 -16.25 -4.86 -20.00
N ARG A 46 -16.89 -6.02 -19.90
CA ARG A 46 -16.47 -7.23 -20.66
C ARG A 46 -16.55 -7.04 -22.18
N GLY A 47 -17.38 -6.12 -22.65
CA GLY A 47 -17.51 -5.74 -24.06
C GLY A 47 -16.45 -4.71 -24.52
N GLY A 48 -15.58 -4.26 -23.61
CA GLY A 48 -14.55 -3.27 -23.90
C GLY A 48 -15.05 -1.81 -23.88
N VAL A 49 -16.32 -1.58 -23.54
CA VAL A 49 -16.91 -0.24 -23.46
C VAL A 49 -16.39 0.46 -22.22
N LEU A 50 -15.91 1.69 -22.38
CA LEU A 50 -15.41 2.52 -21.29
C LEU A 50 -16.59 3.24 -20.62
N HIS A 51 -16.74 3.03 -19.32
CA HIS A 51 -17.69 3.73 -18.45
C HIS A 51 -16.92 4.68 -17.53
N ALA A 52 -17.32 5.94 -17.50
CA ALA A 52 -16.78 6.98 -16.64
C ALA A 52 -17.91 7.86 -16.13
N THR A 53 -17.63 8.78 -15.23
CA THR A 53 -18.61 9.81 -14.83
C THR A 53 -19.09 10.59 -16.07
N PRO A 54 -20.42 10.78 -16.30
CA PRO A 54 -21.52 10.56 -15.35
C PRO A 54 -22.19 9.17 -15.41
N THR A 55 -21.71 8.22 -16.22
CA THR A 55 -22.35 6.90 -16.35
C THR A 55 -22.09 5.97 -15.17
N LEU A 56 -21.21 6.35 -14.24
CA LEU A 56 -20.96 5.65 -13.00
C LEU A 56 -21.50 6.43 -11.82
N GLN A 57 -22.27 5.77 -10.96
CA GLN A 57 -22.81 6.33 -9.73
C GLN A 57 -22.07 5.72 -8.55
N LYS A 58 -21.53 6.57 -7.67
CA LYS A 58 -20.91 6.11 -6.41
C LYS A 58 -22.00 5.64 -5.44
N VAL A 59 -21.84 4.43 -4.91
CA VAL A 59 -22.75 3.81 -3.93
C VAL A 59 -22.08 3.56 -2.59
N GLY A 60 -20.75 3.67 -2.53
CA GLY A 60 -20.02 3.48 -1.28
C GLY A 60 -18.54 3.86 -1.42
N GLY A 61 -17.82 3.73 -0.33
CA GLY A 61 -16.37 3.82 -0.28
C GLY A 61 -15.76 2.46 0.07
N PHE A 62 -14.62 2.16 -0.52
CA PHE A 62 -13.78 1.02 -0.18
C PHE A 62 -12.63 1.48 0.70
N VAL A 63 -12.40 0.79 1.81
CA VAL A 63 -11.25 1.01 2.68
C VAL A 63 -10.77 -0.34 3.20
N ALA A 64 -9.48 -0.61 3.03
CA ALA A 64 -8.81 -1.75 3.64
C ALA A 64 -7.48 -1.30 4.23
N THR A 65 -7.12 -1.84 5.39
CA THR A 65 -5.88 -1.50 6.08
C THR A 65 -5.08 -2.74 6.42
N ARG A 66 -3.75 -2.62 6.35
CA ARG A 66 -2.82 -3.64 6.78
C ARG A 66 -1.56 -3.01 7.35
N THR A 67 -0.99 -3.62 8.36
CA THR A 67 0.31 -3.22 8.88
C THR A 67 1.41 -4.08 8.27
N SER A 68 2.38 -3.45 7.64
CA SER A 68 3.61 -4.09 7.20
C SER A 68 4.68 -3.93 8.29
N VAL A 69 5.42 -4.99 8.57
CA VAL A 69 6.49 -5.01 9.57
C VAL A 69 7.84 -5.04 8.87
N GLY A 70 8.79 -4.29 9.39
CA GLY A 70 10.17 -4.27 8.90
C GLY A 70 11.18 -4.22 10.05
N LEU A 71 12.45 -4.38 9.71
CA LEU A 71 13.57 -4.23 10.62
C LEU A 71 14.26 -2.88 10.38
N ALA A 72 15.10 -2.45 11.32
CA ALA A 72 15.87 -1.21 11.24
C ALA A 72 14.97 0.00 10.87
N TYR A 73 13.95 0.25 11.68
CA TYR A 73 12.96 1.32 11.47
C TYR A 73 12.23 1.24 10.11
N SER A 74 11.93 0.02 9.66
CA SER A 74 11.32 -0.25 8.35
C SER A 74 12.22 0.05 7.14
N THR A 75 13.52 0.29 7.34
CA THR A 75 14.48 0.41 6.23
C THR A 75 14.71 -0.93 5.54
N ILE A 76 14.59 -2.03 6.29
CA ILE A 76 14.59 -3.39 5.77
C ILE A 76 13.17 -3.92 5.91
N SER A 77 12.38 -3.83 4.86
CA SER A 77 11.04 -4.41 4.86
C SER A 77 11.11 -5.92 4.71
N LEU A 78 10.35 -6.61 5.54
CA LEU A 78 10.09 -8.02 5.31
C LEU A 78 9.17 -8.14 4.10
N PRO A 79 9.52 -8.95 3.09
CA PRO A 79 8.68 -9.13 1.93
C PRO A 79 7.33 -9.70 2.37
N GLY A 80 6.26 -9.08 1.94
CA GLY A 80 4.90 -9.51 2.25
C GLY A 80 4.00 -9.33 1.04
N THR A 81 3.07 -10.26 0.86
CA THR A 81 1.99 -10.12 -0.10
C THR A 81 0.71 -9.77 0.63
N TRP A 82 0.00 -8.77 0.14
CA TRP A 82 -1.32 -8.38 0.62
C TRP A 82 -2.34 -8.59 -0.47
N ASP A 83 -3.13 -9.65 -0.35
CA ASP A 83 -4.29 -9.87 -1.20
C ASP A 83 -5.49 -9.10 -0.65
N VAL A 84 -6.02 -8.17 -1.43
CA VAL A 84 -7.17 -7.33 -1.10
C VAL A 84 -8.48 -7.85 -1.70
N SER A 85 -8.43 -8.97 -2.42
CA SER A 85 -9.56 -9.51 -3.17
C SER A 85 -10.78 -9.79 -2.30
N GLU A 86 -10.59 -10.46 -1.16
CA GLU A 86 -11.68 -10.83 -0.27
C GLU A 86 -12.38 -9.59 0.29
N GLU A 87 -11.60 -8.61 0.71
CA GLU A 87 -12.11 -7.37 1.25
C GLU A 87 -12.88 -6.56 0.21
N ILE A 88 -12.36 -6.50 -1.04
CA ILE A 88 -13.07 -5.89 -2.16
C ILE A 88 -14.37 -6.60 -2.42
N ASN A 89 -14.35 -7.95 -2.55
CA ASN A 89 -15.54 -8.73 -2.82
C ASN A 89 -16.62 -8.50 -1.75
N ARG A 90 -16.22 -8.50 -0.49
CA ARG A 90 -17.12 -8.29 0.65
C ARG A 90 -17.75 -6.89 0.64
N GLN A 91 -16.92 -5.83 0.50
CA GLN A 91 -17.41 -4.45 0.57
C GLN A 91 -18.23 -4.06 -0.66
N VAL A 92 -17.82 -4.46 -1.86
CA VAL A 92 -18.56 -4.20 -3.09
C VAL A 92 -19.92 -4.89 -3.06
N GLN A 93 -19.98 -6.16 -2.63
CA GLN A 93 -21.22 -6.87 -2.49
C GLN A 93 -22.14 -6.25 -1.44
N ALA A 94 -21.61 -5.86 -0.28
CA ALA A 94 -22.38 -5.21 0.78
C ALA A 94 -22.98 -3.87 0.36
N ALA A 95 -22.25 -3.10 -0.48
CA ALA A 95 -22.71 -1.82 -1.02
C ALA A 95 -23.63 -1.98 -2.25
N GLY A 96 -23.83 -3.19 -2.75
CA GLY A 96 -24.55 -3.44 -4.01
C GLY A 96 -23.82 -2.82 -5.21
N GLY A 97 -22.50 -2.78 -5.17
CA GLY A 97 -21.64 -2.22 -6.20
C GLY A 97 -21.31 -3.22 -7.31
N GLU A 98 -20.74 -2.70 -8.41
CA GLU A 98 -20.29 -3.50 -9.56
C GLU A 98 -18.77 -3.39 -9.79
N ALA A 99 -18.13 -2.37 -9.23
CA ALA A 99 -16.70 -2.11 -9.42
C ALA A 99 -16.12 -1.19 -8.34
N VAL A 100 -14.79 -1.16 -8.26
CA VAL A 100 -14.03 -0.18 -7.48
C VAL A 100 -13.23 0.69 -8.45
N ILE A 101 -13.42 2.02 -8.37
CA ILE A 101 -12.66 3.01 -9.15
C ILE A 101 -11.84 3.90 -8.23
N ASN A 102 -10.94 4.71 -8.80
CA ASN A 102 -10.06 5.58 -8.04
C ASN A 102 -9.28 4.82 -6.95
N PHE A 103 -8.95 3.55 -7.22
CA PHE A 103 -8.21 2.74 -6.27
C PHE A 103 -6.86 3.38 -5.98
N ARG A 104 -6.56 3.55 -4.71
CA ARG A 104 -5.30 4.13 -4.23
C ARG A 104 -4.72 3.27 -3.13
N LEU A 105 -3.41 3.20 -3.10
CA LEU A 105 -2.65 2.59 -2.03
C LEU A 105 -1.74 3.65 -1.42
N ALA A 106 -1.80 3.81 -0.12
CA ALA A 106 -1.00 4.78 0.60
C ALA A 106 -0.35 4.15 1.84
N VAL A 107 0.81 4.67 2.21
CA VAL A 107 1.40 4.46 3.53
C VAL A 107 0.90 5.58 4.42
N THR A 108 0.10 5.27 5.43
CA THR A 108 -0.60 6.29 6.24
C THR A 108 0.17 6.72 7.49
N GLY A 109 1.34 6.15 7.73
CA GLY A 109 2.17 6.53 8.86
C GLY A 109 3.35 5.60 9.07
N SER A 110 3.99 5.74 10.21
CA SER A 110 4.98 4.82 10.73
C SER A 110 4.64 4.52 12.18
N CYS A 111 4.76 3.27 12.58
CA CYS A 111 4.64 2.90 13.97
C CYS A 111 5.99 2.42 14.49
N THR A 112 6.41 2.99 15.60
CA THR A 112 7.53 2.48 16.38
C THR A 112 6.93 1.79 17.61
N VAL A 113 7.26 0.52 17.78
CA VAL A 113 6.66 -0.33 18.81
C VAL A 113 6.94 0.16 20.25
N LEU A 114 7.92 1.06 20.44
CA LEU A 114 8.32 1.55 21.76
C LEU A 114 8.79 3.01 21.71
N ASN A 115 7.88 3.95 21.58
CA ASN A 115 8.19 5.39 21.59
C ASN A 115 8.82 5.88 22.93
N ASN A 116 8.81 5.08 23.98
CA ASN A 116 9.21 5.51 25.34
C ASN A 116 10.56 4.95 25.81
N PHE A 117 11.25 4.13 25.02
CA PHE A 117 12.56 3.58 25.43
C PHE A 117 13.69 4.13 24.56
N PHE A 118 14.21 5.28 24.96
CA PHE A 118 15.31 5.99 24.28
C PHE A 118 16.55 5.12 24.03
N LEU A 119 16.92 4.24 24.96
CA LEU A 119 18.09 3.36 24.82
C LEU A 119 17.89 2.25 23.76
N LEU A 120 16.66 1.79 23.56
CA LEU A 120 16.35 0.76 22.58
C LEU A 120 16.23 1.33 21.16
N ASN A 121 15.93 2.62 21.03
CA ASN A 121 15.92 3.32 19.75
C ASN A 121 17.34 3.47 19.13
N ALA A 122 18.38 3.30 19.92
CA ALA A 122 19.77 3.31 19.42
C ALA A 122 20.21 1.98 18.78
N LEU A 123 19.42 0.90 18.91
CA LEU A 123 19.76 -0.39 18.31
C LEU A 123 19.29 -0.45 16.84
N PRO A 124 20.19 -0.70 15.87
CA PRO A 124 19.87 -0.67 14.44
C PRO A 124 18.93 -1.80 13.96
N ILE A 125 18.64 -2.78 14.82
CA ILE A 125 17.77 -3.94 14.55
C ILE A 125 16.34 -3.77 15.05
N TRP A 126 15.95 -2.58 15.45
CA TRP A 126 14.63 -2.34 16.03
C TRP A 126 13.48 -2.60 15.02
N PRO A 127 12.43 -3.32 15.41
CA PRO A 127 11.29 -3.52 14.54
C PRO A 127 10.55 -2.20 14.29
N GLY A 128 10.26 -1.93 13.04
CA GLY A 128 9.39 -0.85 12.61
C GLY A 128 8.15 -1.39 11.92
N CYS A 129 7.12 -0.59 11.80
CA CYS A 129 5.93 -0.93 11.06
C CYS A 129 5.47 0.26 10.21
N ALA A 130 4.82 -0.06 9.10
CA ALA A 130 4.20 0.91 8.21
C ALA A 130 2.74 0.48 7.98
N PRO A 131 1.76 1.26 8.46
CA PRO A 131 0.37 1.02 8.11
C PRO A 131 0.15 1.36 6.65
N LEU A 132 -0.44 0.41 5.93
CA LEU A 132 -0.84 0.52 4.55
C LEU A 132 -2.36 0.68 4.52
N GLU A 133 -2.83 1.56 3.67
CA GLU A 133 -4.25 1.80 3.44
C GLU A 133 -4.54 1.72 1.95
N ALA A 134 -5.50 0.88 1.58
CA ALA A 134 -6.08 0.83 0.25
C ALA A 134 -7.46 1.48 0.29
N THR A 135 -7.72 2.44 -0.59
CA THR A 135 -8.98 3.16 -0.67
C THR A 135 -9.51 3.19 -2.10
N GLY A 136 -10.82 3.42 -2.27
CA GLY A 136 -11.44 3.55 -3.57
C GLY A 136 -12.91 3.92 -3.46
N ASP A 137 -13.53 4.15 -4.62
CA ASP A 137 -14.96 4.41 -4.73
C ASP A 137 -15.68 3.18 -5.28
N ILE A 138 -16.68 2.68 -4.55
CA ILE A 138 -17.55 1.61 -5.02
C ILE A 138 -18.64 2.23 -5.90
N VAL A 139 -18.78 1.72 -7.12
CA VAL A 139 -19.68 2.29 -8.13
C VAL A 139 -20.59 1.23 -8.75
N VAL A 140 -21.71 1.73 -9.29
CA VAL A 140 -22.62 1.01 -10.18
C VAL A 140 -22.80 1.78 -11.49
N ARG A 141 -23.20 1.11 -12.55
CA ARG A 141 -23.58 1.76 -13.79
C ARG A 141 -24.95 2.42 -13.64
N ALA A 142 -25.02 3.70 -13.97
CA ALA A 142 -26.27 4.43 -13.97
C ALA A 142 -27.21 3.88 -15.05
N GLY A 143 -28.49 3.65 -14.71
CA GLY A 143 -29.52 3.25 -15.66
C GLY A 143 -29.67 1.75 -15.90
N VAL A 144 -28.93 0.89 -15.18
CA VAL A 144 -29.17 -0.58 -15.18
C VAL A 144 -30.18 -0.89 -14.07
N PRO A 145 -31.39 -1.43 -14.38
CA PRO A 145 -32.31 -1.91 -13.36
C PRO A 145 -31.62 -2.94 -12.47
N ARG A 146 -31.83 -2.87 -11.18
CA ARG A 146 -31.39 -3.91 -10.24
C ARG A 146 -32.51 -4.94 -10.17
N ASP A 147 -32.26 -6.11 -10.69
CA ASP A 147 -33.12 -7.30 -10.52
C ASP A 147 -32.98 -7.87 -9.09
#